data_511d58617ef7b3da1fce3ea8d5350e6d
#
_entry.id   511d58617ef7b3da1fce3ea8d5350e6d
#
_cell.length_a   1.000
_cell.length_b   1.000
_cell.length_c   1.000
_cell.angle_alpha   90.00
_cell.angle_beta   90.00
_cell.angle_gamma   90.00
#
_symmetry.space_group_name_H-M   'P 1'
#
loop_
_entity.id
_entity.type
_entity.pdbx_description
1 polymer ?
#
loop_
_entity_poly.entity_id
_entity_poly.type
_entity_poly.pdbx_seq_one_letter_code
_entity_poly.pdbx_strand_id
1 'polypeptide(L)'
;RRDPKSGEVTSVVMQHRAAWSAEGGTWGIPGGATADGESPIEGALRESYEEANITPEDIEVVGSYREDHGPWAYTTVFAFEKPGHRVVPRANDDESMEIEWVPIDEVPDRKLLTAMRTDWPRFAERLHALAAAARCS
;
A
#
# COMPACT_ATOMS: atom_id res chain seq x y z
N ARG A 1 4.46 1.50 -7.93
CA ARG A 1 5.43 1.50 -9.05
C ARG A 1 4.90 2.28 -10.23
N ARG A 2 5.75 3.06 -10.84
CA ARG A 2 5.40 3.86 -12.01
C ARG A 2 6.25 3.46 -13.20
N ASP A 3 5.70 3.64 -14.39
CA ASP A 3 6.47 3.49 -15.63
C ASP A 3 7.55 4.60 -15.68
N PRO A 4 8.82 4.25 -15.87
CA PRO A 4 9.90 5.25 -15.85
C PRO A 4 9.84 6.25 -17.03
N LYS A 5 9.15 5.91 -18.09
CA LYS A 5 9.02 6.79 -19.26
C LYS A 5 7.79 7.68 -19.18
N SER A 6 6.61 7.09 -18.93
CA SER A 6 5.35 7.83 -18.88
C SER A 6 5.05 8.43 -17.51
N GLY A 7 5.59 7.87 -16.45
CA GLY A 7 5.28 8.26 -15.07
C GLY A 7 3.94 7.74 -14.57
N GLU A 8 3.22 6.97 -15.39
CA GLU A 8 1.93 6.42 -14.98
C GLU A 8 2.10 5.26 -14.00
N VAL A 9 1.11 5.09 -13.12
CA VAL A 9 1.11 3.99 -12.15
C VAL A 9 0.91 2.67 -12.90
N THR A 10 1.79 1.71 -12.65
CA THR A 10 1.72 0.40 -13.30
C THR A 10 1.25 -0.70 -12.36
N SER A 11 1.71 -0.67 -11.11
CA SER A 11 1.38 -1.73 -10.15
C SER A 11 1.45 -1.23 -8.72
N VAL A 12 0.84 -1.99 -7.82
CA VAL A 12 0.85 -1.72 -6.38
C VAL A 12 1.23 -2.98 -5.62
N VAL A 13 1.86 -2.81 -4.46
CA VAL A 13 2.18 -3.94 -3.59
C VAL A 13 0.93 -4.39 -2.86
N MET A 14 0.61 -5.67 -2.97
CA MET A 14 -0.56 -6.27 -2.33
C MET A 14 -0.14 -7.41 -1.41
N GLN A 15 -0.86 -7.56 -0.30
CA GLN A 15 -0.66 -8.61 0.69
C GLN A 15 -1.80 -9.62 0.59
N HIS A 16 -1.46 -10.89 0.37
CA HIS A 16 -2.43 -11.98 0.44
C HIS A 16 -2.48 -12.46 1.89
N ARG A 17 -3.57 -12.15 2.57
CA ARG A 17 -3.72 -12.40 4.01
C ARG A 17 -3.80 -13.89 4.30
N ALA A 18 -3.14 -14.32 5.38
CA ALA A 18 -3.14 -15.71 5.80
C ALA A 18 -4.58 -16.20 6.07
N ALA A 19 -4.85 -17.46 5.76
CA ALA A 19 -6.19 -18.03 5.89
C ALA A 19 -6.75 -17.99 7.31
N TRP A 20 -5.88 -18.00 8.33
CA TRP A 20 -6.28 -17.96 9.74
C TRP A 20 -6.54 -16.55 10.27
N SER A 21 -6.20 -15.52 9.53
CA SER A 21 -6.38 -14.13 9.95
C SER A 21 -7.82 -13.66 9.71
N ALA A 22 -8.17 -12.48 10.25
CA ALA A 22 -9.46 -11.85 9.98
C ALA A 22 -9.61 -11.64 8.47
N GLU A 23 -10.76 -12.05 7.91
CA GLU A 23 -10.98 -12.07 6.45
C GLU A 23 -9.85 -12.78 5.71
N GLY A 24 -9.45 -13.94 6.20
CA GLY A 24 -8.36 -14.72 5.63
C GLY A 24 -8.56 -15.07 4.17
N GLY A 25 -7.44 -15.17 3.44
CA GLY A 25 -7.47 -15.45 2.01
C GLY A 25 -7.81 -14.27 1.12
N THR A 26 -8.06 -13.09 1.71
CA THR A 26 -8.31 -11.88 0.93
C THR A 26 -7.03 -11.09 0.71
N TRP A 27 -7.08 -10.16 -0.25
CA TRP A 27 -5.96 -9.29 -0.59
C TRP A 27 -6.18 -7.90 -0.03
N GLY A 28 -5.13 -7.31 0.52
CA GLY A 28 -5.14 -5.95 1.02
C GLY A 28 -3.76 -5.32 0.84
N ILE A 29 -3.54 -4.19 1.50
CA ILE A 29 -2.23 -3.53 1.49
C ILE A 29 -1.51 -3.81 2.81
N PRO A 30 -0.17 -3.84 2.83
CA PRO A 30 0.58 -4.02 4.07
C PRO A 30 0.28 -2.88 5.06
N GLY A 31 0.19 -3.22 6.34
CA GLY A 31 -0.02 -2.22 7.37
C GLY A 31 -0.46 -2.84 8.68
N GLY A 32 -0.63 -2.02 9.68
CA GLY A 32 -1.04 -2.45 11.00
C GLY A 32 -1.31 -1.26 11.91
N ALA A 33 -1.45 -1.54 13.21
CA ALA A 33 -1.72 -0.52 14.20
C ALA A 33 -0.52 0.39 14.42
N THR A 34 -0.79 1.68 14.65
CA THR A 34 0.24 2.64 15.00
C THR A 34 0.66 2.40 16.46
N ALA A 35 1.96 2.37 16.72
CA ALA A 35 2.48 2.25 18.08
C ALA A 35 2.42 3.60 18.79
N ASP A 36 2.48 3.56 20.13
CA ASP A 36 2.48 4.79 20.92
C ASP A 36 3.67 5.67 20.53
N GLY A 37 3.39 6.95 20.31
CA GLY A 37 4.41 7.92 19.96
C GLY A 37 4.75 7.98 18.47
N GLU A 38 4.18 7.09 17.66
CA GLU A 38 4.36 7.13 16.20
C GLU A 38 3.28 7.99 15.54
N SER A 39 3.65 8.68 14.46
CA SER A 39 2.65 9.24 13.57
C SER A 39 2.06 8.12 12.70
N PRO A 40 0.88 8.32 12.08
CA PRO A 40 0.32 7.33 11.17
C PRO A 40 1.25 6.96 10.01
N ILE A 41 1.98 7.94 9.48
CA ILE A 41 2.94 7.71 8.38
C ILE A 41 4.11 6.85 8.88
N GLU A 42 4.67 7.18 10.03
CA GLU A 42 5.75 6.40 10.62
C GLU A 42 5.32 4.96 10.89
N GLY A 43 4.12 4.77 11.42
CA GLY A 43 3.57 3.45 11.67
C GLY A 43 3.39 2.64 10.39
N ALA A 44 2.86 3.26 9.34
CA ALA A 44 2.68 2.60 8.05
C ALA A 44 4.02 2.17 7.44
N LEU A 45 5.03 3.03 7.51
CA LEU A 45 6.37 2.72 7.01
C LEU A 45 7.01 1.58 7.79
N ARG A 46 6.89 1.60 9.12
CA ARG A 46 7.42 0.54 9.97
C ARG A 46 6.75 -0.80 9.68
N GLU A 47 5.43 -0.83 9.63
CA GLU A 47 4.67 -2.06 9.37
C GLU A 47 4.98 -2.62 7.97
N SER A 48 5.08 -1.75 6.96
CA SER A 48 5.42 -2.17 5.61
C SER A 48 6.81 -2.79 5.55
N TYR A 49 7.76 -2.27 6.31
CA TYR A 49 9.10 -2.85 6.40
C TYR A 49 9.07 -4.21 7.10
N GLU A 50 8.40 -4.29 8.24
CA GLU A 50 8.34 -5.51 9.03
C GLU A 50 7.60 -6.65 8.32
N GLU A 51 6.48 -6.34 7.69
CA GLU A 51 5.62 -7.35 7.07
C GLU A 51 5.98 -7.67 5.63
N ALA A 52 6.37 -6.66 4.87
CA ALA A 52 6.48 -6.78 3.41
C ALA A 52 7.88 -6.50 2.85
N ASN A 53 8.86 -6.23 3.70
CA ASN A 53 10.22 -5.93 3.28
C ASN A 53 10.32 -4.68 2.40
N ILE A 54 9.45 -3.71 2.62
CA ILE A 54 9.49 -2.44 1.91
C ILE A 54 10.39 -1.49 2.70
N THR A 55 11.57 -1.22 2.14
CA THR A 55 12.57 -0.37 2.79
C THR A 55 12.23 1.09 2.60
N PRO A 56 12.10 1.89 3.69
CA PRO A 56 11.72 3.30 3.56
C PRO A 56 12.63 4.13 2.66
N GLU A 57 13.91 3.77 2.57
CA GLU A 57 14.87 4.48 1.73
C GLU A 57 14.60 4.33 0.24
N ASP A 58 13.86 3.30 -0.14
CA ASP A 58 13.56 3.00 -1.54
C ASP A 58 12.28 3.67 -2.03
N ILE A 59 11.53 4.33 -1.15
CA ILE A 59 10.24 4.92 -1.49
C ILE A 59 10.16 6.37 -1.05
N GLU A 60 9.28 7.10 -1.74
CA GLU A 60 8.96 8.48 -1.41
C GLU A 60 7.47 8.58 -1.12
N VAL A 61 7.14 9.04 0.09
CA VAL A 61 5.74 9.28 0.48
C VAL A 61 5.24 10.51 -0.25
N VAL A 62 4.13 10.38 -0.96
CA VAL A 62 3.57 11.46 -1.78
C VAL A 62 2.21 11.94 -1.30
N GLY A 63 1.58 11.22 -0.40
CA GLY A 63 0.30 11.62 0.14
C GLY A 63 -0.24 10.63 1.16
N SER A 64 -1.39 10.99 1.74
CA SER A 64 -2.08 10.13 2.67
C SER A 64 -3.58 10.42 2.63
N TYR A 65 -4.37 9.45 3.08
CA TYR A 65 -5.82 9.56 3.17
C TYR A 65 -6.25 9.06 4.54
N ARG A 66 -6.91 9.92 5.31
CA ARG A 66 -7.39 9.58 6.64
C ARG A 66 -8.89 9.35 6.63
N GLU A 67 -9.31 8.23 7.20
CA GLU A 67 -10.71 7.89 7.41
C GLU A 67 -10.98 7.93 8.92
N ASP A 68 -11.96 8.73 9.33
CA ASP A 68 -12.37 8.85 10.72
C ASP A 68 -13.63 8.00 10.93
N HIS A 69 -13.53 7.03 11.84
CA HIS A 69 -14.62 6.10 12.14
C HIS A 69 -15.15 6.30 13.57
N GLY A 70 -15.08 7.53 14.08
CA GLY A 70 -15.54 7.86 15.42
C GLY A 70 -14.46 7.59 16.47
N PRO A 71 -14.54 6.48 17.22
CA PRO A 71 -13.56 6.20 18.27
C PRO A 71 -12.16 5.86 17.74
N TRP A 72 -12.01 5.59 16.44
CA TRP A 72 -10.72 5.30 15.83
C TRP A 72 -10.64 5.89 14.43
N ALA A 73 -9.43 6.12 13.96
CA ALA A 73 -9.17 6.61 12.61
C ALA A 73 -8.13 5.73 11.94
N TYR A 74 -8.22 5.65 10.62
CA TYR A 74 -7.31 4.85 9.80
C TYR A 74 -6.69 5.74 8.73
N THR A 75 -5.36 5.67 8.59
CA THR A 75 -4.65 6.46 7.58
C THR A 75 -3.98 5.53 6.58
N THR A 76 -4.25 5.76 5.30
CA THR A 76 -3.58 5.07 4.19
C THR A 76 -2.52 6.00 3.62
N VAL A 77 -1.31 5.49 3.49
CA VAL A 77 -0.17 6.27 2.99
C VAL A 77 0.10 5.88 1.54
N PHE A 78 0.28 6.89 0.69
CA PHE A 78 0.62 6.69 -0.72
C PHE A 78 2.09 7.00 -0.93
N ALA A 79 2.81 6.07 -1.56
CA ALA A 79 4.23 6.23 -1.83
C ALA A 79 4.60 5.60 -3.17
N PHE A 80 5.62 6.13 -3.82
CA PHE A 80 6.16 5.59 -5.06
C PHE A 80 7.61 5.18 -4.84
N GLU A 81 8.08 4.20 -5.61
CA GLU A 81 9.51 3.88 -5.64
C GLU A 81 10.29 5.11 -6.09
N LYS A 82 11.41 5.37 -5.43
CA LYS A 82 12.32 6.45 -5.87
C LYS A 82 12.97 6.06 -7.20
N PRO A 83 13.30 7.05 -8.05
CA PRO A 83 14.02 6.77 -9.29
C PRO A 83 15.30 5.98 -9.04
N GLY A 84 15.47 4.88 -9.77
CA GLY A 84 16.65 4.02 -9.62
C GLY A 84 16.60 3.05 -8.45
N HIS A 85 15.57 3.13 -7.60
CA HIS A 85 15.37 2.21 -6.49
C HIS A 85 14.34 1.15 -6.87
N ARG A 86 14.53 -0.06 -6.37
CA ARG A 86 13.62 -1.16 -6.67
C ARG A 86 13.18 -1.86 -5.40
N VAL A 87 11.90 -1.81 -5.13
CA VAL A 87 11.30 -2.53 -4.00
C VAL A 87 11.04 -3.98 -4.40
N VAL A 88 11.58 -4.91 -3.62
CA VAL A 88 11.34 -6.34 -3.80
C VAL A 88 10.55 -6.82 -2.59
N PRO A 89 9.21 -6.79 -2.66
CA PRO A 89 8.39 -7.17 -1.51
C PRO A 89 8.41 -8.68 -1.29
N ARG A 90 8.29 -9.06 -0.02
CA ARG A 90 8.16 -10.48 0.34
C ARG A 90 7.52 -10.59 1.72
N ALA A 91 6.85 -11.71 1.96
CA ALA A 91 6.25 -11.97 3.25
C ALA A 91 7.34 -12.29 4.27
N ASN A 92 7.42 -11.48 5.32
CA ASN A 92 8.42 -11.64 6.39
C ASN A 92 7.86 -12.33 7.63
N ASP A 93 6.55 -12.58 7.69
CA ASP A 93 5.91 -13.20 8.84
C ASP A 93 4.79 -14.15 8.40
N ASP A 94 4.12 -14.77 9.38
CA ASP A 94 3.05 -15.74 9.14
C ASP A 94 1.69 -15.12 8.83
N GLU A 95 1.57 -13.78 8.89
CA GLU A 95 0.32 -13.09 8.64
C GLU A 95 -0.03 -12.98 7.16
N SER A 96 0.95 -13.25 6.29
CA SER A 96 0.78 -13.17 4.85
C SER A 96 1.16 -14.50 4.20
N MET A 97 0.33 -14.96 3.24
CA MET A 97 0.68 -16.10 2.41
C MET A 97 1.70 -15.69 1.35
N GLU A 98 1.50 -14.49 0.80
CA GLU A 98 2.44 -13.90 -0.17
C GLU A 98 2.26 -12.40 -0.23
N ILE A 99 3.29 -11.70 -0.71
CA ILE A 99 3.23 -10.28 -1.00
C ILE A 99 3.84 -10.08 -2.37
N GLU A 100 3.12 -9.39 -3.25
CA GLU A 100 3.57 -9.23 -4.64
C GLU A 100 3.14 -7.89 -5.23
N TRP A 101 3.79 -7.52 -6.31
CA TRP A 101 3.35 -6.42 -7.16
C TRP A 101 2.17 -6.91 -8.01
N VAL A 102 1.03 -6.21 -7.92
CA VAL A 102 -0.17 -6.52 -8.69
C VAL A 102 -0.39 -5.39 -9.69
N PRO A 103 -0.55 -5.68 -10.99
CA PRO A 103 -0.88 -4.65 -11.96
C PRO A 103 -2.12 -3.88 -11.51
N ILE A 104 -2.08 -2.55 -11.63
CA ILE A 104 -3.14 -1.70 -11.06
C ILE A 104 -4.53 -2.07 -11.62
N ASP A 105 -4.60 -2.49 -12.88
CA ASP A 105 -5.86 -2.86 -13.52
C ASP A 105 -6.39 -4.22 -13.06
N GLU A 106 -5.53 -5.04 -12.43
CA GLU A 106 -5.91 -6.36 -11.94
C GLU A 106 -6.31 -6.36 -10.46
N VAL A 107 -6.10 -5.26 -9.76
CA VAL A 107 -6.45 -5.18 -8.33
C VAL A 107 -7.93 -5.46 -8.09
N PRO A 108 -8.88 -4.89 -8.86
CA PRO A 108 -10.30 -5.19 -8.64
C PRO A 108 -10.67 -6.65 -8.87
N ASP A 109 -9.86 -7.39 -9.62
CA ASP A 109 -10.11 -8.80 -9.91
C ASP A 109 -9.67 -9.73 -8.78
N ARG A 110 -8.92 -9.22 -7.81
CA ARG A 110 -8.52 -9.99 -6.63
C ARG A 110 -9.66 -10.04 -5.62
N LYS A 111 -9.66 -11.08 -4.80
CA LYS A 111 -10.61 -11.15 -3.69
C LYS A 111 -10.15 -10.19 -2.60
N LEU A 112 -10.67 -8.97 -2.64
CA LEU A 112 -10.22 -7.90 -1.75
C LEU A 112 -10.84 -7.98 -0.36
N LEU A 113 -10.05 -7.57 0.64
CA LEU A 113 -10.56 -7.26 1.98
C LEU A 113 -11.73 -6.28 1.85
N THR A 114 -12.78 -6.42 2.67
CA THR A 114 -14.00 -5.61 2.55
C THR A 114 -13.73 -4.11 2.50
N ALA A 115 -12.93 -3.61 3.43
CA ALA A 115 -12.58 -2.18 3.47
C ALA A 115 -11.80 -1.77 2.22
N MET A 116 -10.91 -2.62 1.74
CA MET A 116 -10.11 -2.36 0.54
C MET A 116 -10.97 -2.31 -0.71
N ARG A 117 -11.95 -3.20 -0.81
CA ARG A 117 -12.88 -3.20 -1.93
C ARG A 117 -13.67 -1.91 -1.99
N THR A 118 -14.11 -1.41 -0.84
CA THR A 118 -14.87 -0.16 -0.74
C THR A 118 -14.02 1.03 -1.13
N ASP A 119 -12.75 1.06 -0.70
CA ASP A 119 -11.88 2.22 -0.85
C ASP A 119 -11.03 2.21 -2.13
N TRP A 120 -10.89 1.06 -2.79
CA TRP A 120 -9.97 0.92 -3.92
C TRP A 120 -10.22 1.93 -5.05
N PRO A 121 -11.47 2.19 -5.49
CA PRO A 121 -11.69 3.18 -6.56
C PRO A 121 -11.13 4.55 -6.19
N ARG A 122 -11.27 4.96 -4.93
CA ARG A 122 -10.73 6.23 -4.43
C ARG A 122 -9.22 6.21 -4.39
N PHE A 123 -8.63 5.11 -3.93
CA PHE A 123 -7.17 4.97 -3.87
C PHE A 123 -6.56 4.99 -5.27
N ALA A 124 -7.16 4.29 -6.22
CA ALA A 124 -6.70 4.27 -7.60
C ALA A 124 -6.73 5.68 -8.21
N GLU A 125 -7.82 6.42 -8.00
CA GLU A 125 -7.95 7.79 -8.47
C GLU A 125 -6.87 8.68 -7.88
N ARG A 126 -6.62 8.55 -6.56
CA ARG A 126 -5.58 9.31 -5.87
C ARG A 126 -4.19 9.00 -6.40
N LEU A 127 -3.89 7.73 -6.62
CA LEU A 127 -2.59 7.31 -7.15
C LEU A 127 -2.35 7.89 -8.55
N HIS A 128 -3.36 7.84 -9.42
CA HIS A 128 -3.25 8.42 -10.76
C HIS A 128 -3.05 9.94 -10.68
N ALA A 129 -3.78 10.62 -9.81
CA ALA A 129 -3.65 12.06 -9.62
C ALA A 129 -2.26 12.45 -9.10
N LEU A 130 -1.74 11.70 -8.12
CA LEU A 130 -0.41 11.95 -7.57
C LEU A 130 0.68 11.69 -8.61
N ALA A 131 0.54 10.66 -9.42
CA ALA A 131 1.48 10.38 -10.50
C ALA A 131 1.46 11.49 -11.57
N ALA A 132 0.28 11.99 -11.91
CA ALA A 132 0.13 13.11 -12.87
C ALA A 132 0.78 14.38 -12.32
N ALA A 133 0.60 14.68 -11.03
CA ALA A 133 1.22 15.84 -10.40
C ALA A 133 2.75 15.73 -10.40
N ALA A 134 3.28 14.52 -10.16
CA ALA A 134 4.72 14.28 -10.18
C ALA A 134 5.31 14.49 -11.57
N ARG A 135 4.56 14.17 -12.63
CA ARG A 135 5.03 14.39 -14.01
C ARG A 135 5.08 15.87 -14.39
N CYS A 136 4.25 16.68 -13.77
CA CYS A 136 4.18 18.12 -14.05
C CYS A 136 5.21 18.95 -13.29
N SER A 137 5.91 18.34 -12.36
CA SER A 137 6.88 19.05 -11.50
C SER A 137 8.31 18.97 -12.00
#